data_effa1b7c204a19a5f8d8be9222b8450f
#
_entry.id   effa1b7c204a19a5f8d8be9222b8450f
#
_cell.length_a   1.000
_cell.length_b   1.000
_cell.length_c   1.000
_cell.angle_alpha   90.00
_cell.angle_beta   90.00
_cell.angle_gamma   90.00
#
_symmetry.space_group_name_H-M   'P 1'
#
loop_
_entity.id
_entity.type
_entity.pdbx_description
1 polymer ?
#
loop_
_entity_poly.entity_id
_entity_poly.type
_entity_poly.pdbx_seq_one_letter_code
_entity_poly.pdbx_strand_id
1 'polypeptide(L)'
;MPLRKLIGAVLFLSFTMAASAGDRKYIVDPRPGDTKALPFSDAVLVGSTLYIAGHIGLDPKTAQAPADAELEAHLVMDGIKKTVENAGFSMDDIVQMQIFCTDLKLYDTFNSVYKTYFHGDFPARAFVGTDKLLRNGHYEVLGIAVKRSQ
;
A
#
# COMPACT_ATOMS: atom_id res chain seq x y z
N MET A 1 19.92 -63.75 35.66
CA MET A 1 20.26 -62.73 34.65
C MET A 1 19.23 -61.67 34.70
N PRO A 2 19.52 -60.42 35.16
CA PRO A 2 18.54 -59.32 35.17
C PRO A 2 18.60 -58.52 33.85
N LEU A 3 17.45 -58.38 33.25
CA LEU A 3 17.20 -57.61 32.02
C LEU A 3 17.28 -56.09 32.33
N ARG A 4 18.32 -55.41 31.86
CA ARG A 4 18.47 -53.96 31.99
C ARG A 4 17.52 -53.28 30.99
N LYS A 5 16.50 -52.58 31.49
CA LYS A 5 15.64 -51.70 30.71
C LYS A 5 16.44 -50.41 30.41
N LEU A 6 16.76 -50.19 29.12
CA LEU A 6 17.24 -48.88 28.64
C LEU A 6 16.01 -47.96 28.52
N ILE A 7 15.99 -46.94 29.36
CA ILE A 7 15.03 -45.84 29.22
C ILE A 7 15.72 -44.76 28.32
N GLY A 8 15.33 -44.73 27.06
CA GLY A 8 15.78 -43.67 26.13
C GLY A 8 15.07 -42.37 26.48
N ALA A 9 15.80 -41.37 26.97
CA ALA A 9 15.27 -40.04 27.14
C ALA A 9 15.20 -39.33 25.76
N VAL A 10 14.01 -39.10 25.25
CA VAL A 10 13.78 -38.27 24.05
C VAL A 10 13.79 -36.82 24.49
N LEU A 11 14.87 -36.12 24.15
CA LEU A 11 15.02 -34.70 24.39
C LEU A 11 14.20 -33.94 23.32
N PHE A 12 13.01 -33.43 23.68
CA PHE A 12 12.27 -32.51 22.84
C PHE A 12 12.95 -31.15 22.88
N LEU A 13 13.68 -30.80 21.80
CA LEU A 13 14.22 -29.46 21.59
C LEU A 13 13.07 -28.58 21.08
N SER A 14 12.38 -27.87 21.95
CA SER A 14 11.39 -26.87 21.59
C SER A 14 12.11 -25.63 21.02
N PHE A 15 12.08 -25.50 19.69
CA PHE A 15 12.55 -24.32 19.00
C PHE A 15 11.46 -23.23 19.15
N THR A 16 11.59 -22.38 20.17
CA THR A 16 10.77 -21.17 20.27
C THR A 16 11.29 -20.17 19.24
N MET A 17 10.61 -20.07 18.06
CA MET A 17 10.77 -18.95 17.18
C MET A 17 10.27 -17.69 17.92
N ALA A 18 11.18 -16.88 18.45
CA ALA A 18 10.84 -15.53 18.87
C ALA A 18 10.39 -14.77 17.62
N ALA A 19 9.09 -14.51 17.51
CA ALA A 19 8.57 -13.56 16.53
C ALA A 19 9.12 -12.19 16.92
N SER A 20 10.17 -11.73 16.21
CA SER A 20 10.61 -10.34 16.30
C SER A 20 9.44 -9.47 15.85
N ALA A 21 8.94 -8.63 16.76
CA ALA A 21 8.05 -7.54 16.35
C ALA A 21 8.83 -6.70 15.35
N GLY A 22 8.49 -6.82 14.05
CA GLY A 22 9.25 -6.22 12.97
C GLY A 22 9.40 -4.72 13.18
N ASP A 23 10.62 -4.21 13.03
CA ASP A 23 10.89 -2.78 13.05
C ASP A 23 9.98 -2.06 12.04
N ARG A 24 9.42 -0.92 12.44
CA ARG A 24 8.60 -0.09 11.58
C ARG A 24 9.50 0.87 10.81
N LYS A 25 9.36 0.89 9.49
CA LYS A 25 9.99 1.89 8.64
C LYS A 25 8.91 2.82 8.08
N TYR A 26 9.04 4.12 8.37
CA TYR A 26 8.13 5.15 7.88
C TYR A 26 8.65 5.69 6.55
N ILE A 27 7.80 5.70 5.53
CA ILE A 27 8.09 6.22 4.19
C ILE A 27 7.44 7.58 4.08
N VAL A 28 8.24 8.59 3.75
CA VAL A 28 7.78 9.96 3.50
C VAL A 28 8.34 10.38 2.16
N ASP A 29 7.45 10.65 1.20
CA ASP A 29 7.83 11.10 -0.13
C ASP A 29 8.12 12.60 -0.13
N PRO A 30 9.28 13.02 -0.63
CA PRO A 30 9.58 14.44 -0.76
C PRO A 30 8.56 15.15 -1.65
N ARG A 31 7.98 16.24 -1.16
CA ARG A 31 7.09 17.12 -1.91
C ARG A 31 7.76 18.47 -2.11
N PRO A 32 7.85 18.98 -3.34
CA PRO A 32 8.38 20.31 -3.58
C PRO A 32 7.58 21.37 -2.82
N GLY A 33 8.26 22.22 -2.06
CA GLY A 33 7.64 23.33 -1.33
C GLY A 33 7.09 23.00 0.06
N ASP A 34 7.14 21.75 0.51
CA ASP A 34 6.74 21.41 1.89
C ASP A 34 7.80 21.92 2.88
N THR A 35 7.44 22.93 3.64
CA THR A 35 8.27 23.49 4.74
C THR A 35 7.90 22.92 6.10
N LYS A 36 6.82 22.15 6.19
CA LYS A 36 6.31 21.56 7.44
C LYS A 36 6.14 20.05 7.29
N ALA A 37 6.53 19.32 8.33
CA ALA A 37 6.22 17.89 8.41
C ALA A 37 4.70 17.68 8.39
N LEU A 38 4.23 16.77 7.56
CA LEU A 38 2.84 16.33 7.56
C LEU A 38 2.56 15.46 8.80
N PRO A 39 1.32 15.46 9.32
CA PRO A 39 0.94 14.63 10.47
C PRO A 39 0.74 13.14 10.12
N PHE A 40 1.31 12.67 9.00
CA PHE A 40 1.23 11.29 8.52
C PHE A 40 2.44 10.94 7.65
N SER A 41 2.67 9.64 7.46
CA SER A 41 3.63 9.09 6.50
C SER A 41 2.89 8.63 5.26
N ASP A 42 3.54 8.65 4.09
CA ASP A 42 2.95 8.15 2.84
C ASP A 42 2.77 6.63 2.86
N ALA A 43 3.64 5.92 3.59
CA ALA A 43 3.44 4.51 3.92
C ALA A 43 4.19 4.11 5.18
N VAL A 44 3.81 2.97 5.76
CA VAL A 44 4.52 2.33 6.89
C VAL A 44 4.80 0.88 6.53
N LEU A 45 6.08 0.50 6.54
CA LEU A 45 6.51 -0.88 6.36
C LEU A 45 6.64 -1.57 7.72
N VAL A 46 6.02 -2.73 7.86
CA VAL A 46 6.10 -3.61 9.04
C VAL A 46 6.41 -5.03 8.57
N GLY A 47 7.60 -5.51 8.82
CA GLY A 47 8.05 -6.79 8.29
C GLY A 47 8.00 -6.82 6.75
N SER A 48 7.19 -7.70 6.16
CA SER A 48 6.97 -7.80 4.71
C SER A 48 5.74 -7.04 4.20
N THR A 49 5.01 -6.33 5.08
CA THR A 49 3.75 -5.66 4.75
C THR A 49 3.92 -4.15 4.74
N LEU A 50 3.54 -3.52 3.61
CA LEU A 50 3.52 -2.08 3.43
C LEU A 50 2.08 -1.57 3.50
N TYR A 51 1.80 -0.70 4.45
CA TYR A 51 0.53 0.03 4.59
C TYR A 51 0.67 1.38 3.90
N ILE A 52 -0.09 1.60 2.82
CA ILE A 52 -0.03 2.79 1.99
C ILE A 52 -1.14 3.74 2.41
N ALA A 53 -0.79 4.99 2.74
CA ALA A 53 -1.75 6.03 3.12
C ALA A 53 -2.62 6.47 1.94
N GLY A 54 -3.68 7.24 2.22
CA GLY A 54 -4.52 7.86 1.19
C GLY A 54 -3.72 8.84 0.33
N HIS A 55 -3.80 8.65 -0.98
CA HIS A 55 -3.21 9.52 -1.99
C HIS A 55 -4.30 10.16 -2.82
N ILE A 56 -4.15 11.44 -3.11
CA ILE A 56 -4.99 12.20 -4.06
C ILE A 56 -4.09 12.64 -5.22
N GLY A 57 -4.62 12.58 -6.45
CA GLY A 57 -3.91 12.99 -7.65
C GLY A 57 -3.82 14.52 -7.76
N LEU A 58 -2.73 15.10 -7.25
CA LEU A 58 -2.52 16.54 -7.28
C LEU A 58 -1.55 16.95 -8.39
N ASP A 59 -1.89 17.99 -9.13
CA ASP A 59 -0.97 18.65 -10.03
C ASP A 59 0.17 19.28 -9.19
N PRO A 60 1.44 18.92 -9.45
CA PRO A 60 2.59 19.40 -8.67
C PRO A 60 2.82 20.91 -8.73
N LYS A 61 2.25 21.60 -9.73
CA LYS A 61 2.39 23.06 -9.89
C LYS A 61 1.36 23.83 -9.07
N THR A 62 0.15 23.29 -8.97
CA THR A 62 -0.99 23.99 -8.32
C THR A 62 -1.30 23.44 -6.94
N ALA A 63 -0.84 22.21 -6.61
CA ALA A 63 -1.21 21.44 -5.43
C ALA A 63 -2.73 21.25 -5.29
N GLN A 64 -3.44 21.21 -6.41
CA GLN A 64 -4.88 20.91 -6.50
C GLN A 64 -5.10 19.72 -7.43
N ALA A 65 -6.22 19.03 -7.24
CA ALA A 65 -6.65 18.02 -8.19
C ALA A 65 -7.06 18.69 -9.51
N PRO A 66 -6.68 18.14 -10.68
CA PRO A 66 -7.14 18.65 -11.95
C PRO A 66 -8.65 18.42 -12.13
N ALA A 67 -9.28 19.27 -12.94
CA ALA A 67 -10.70 19.07 -13.31
C ALA A 67 -10.89 17.84 -14.21
N ASP A 68 -9.86 17.41 -14.90
CA ASP A 68 -9.84 16.20 -15.73
C ASP A 68 -9.64 14.97 -14.83
N ALA A 69 -10.68 14.17 -14.68
CA ALA A 69 -10.68 12.99 -13.82
C ALA A 69 -9.76 11.87 -14.33
N GLU A 70 -9.52 11.75 -15.65
CA GLU A 70 -8.58 10.79 -16.20
C GLU A 70 -7.14 11.16 -15.87
N LEU A 71 -6.79 12.45 -16.01
CA LEU A 71 -5.49 12.97 -15.60
C LEU A 71 -5.28 12.78 -14.09
N GLU A 72 -6.32 13.05 -13.26
CA GLU A 72 -6.23 12.81 -11.82
C GLU A 72 -6.03 11.34 -11.48
N ALA A 73 -6.70 10.42 -12.18
CA ALA A 73 -6.49 8.99 -12.00
C ALA A 73 -5.03 8.58 -12.29
N HIS A 74 -4.42 9.13 -13.33
CA HIS A 74 -2.97 8.93 -13.58
C HIS A 74 -2.12 9.48 -12.44
N LEU A 75 -2.36 10.72 -12.00
CA LEU A 75 -1.57 11.34 -10.95
C LEU A 75 -1.64 10.59 -9.61
N VAL A 76 -2.82 10.12 -9.21
CA VAL A 76 -2.96 9.36 -7.96
C VAL A 76 -2.28 8.00 -8.06
N MET A 77 -2.40 7.29 -9.20
CA MET A 77 -1.77 5.99 -9.38
C MET A 77 -0.24 6.11 -9.51
N ASP A 78 0.27 7.17 -10.13
CA ASP A 78 1.71 7.49 -10.14
C ASP A 78 2.24 7.80 -8.75
N GLY A 79 1.46 8.50 -7.92
CA GLY A 79 1.76 8.73 -6.50
C GLY A 79 1.89 7.42 -5.72
N ILE A 80 0.92 6.52 -5.83
CA ILE A 80 0.95 5.18 -5.24
C ILE A 80 2.18 4.40 -5.72
N LYS A 81 2.42 4.37 -7.05
CA LYS A 81 3.58 3.70 -7.64
C LYS A 81 4.89 4.20 -7.06
N LYS A 82 5.08 5.52 -7.00
CA LYS A 82 6.27 6.14 -6.41
C LYS A 82 6.47 5.71 -4.95
N THR A 83 5.40 5.74 -4.13
CA THR A 83 5.46 5.37 -2.71
C THR A 83 5.85 3.91 -2.52
N VAL A 84 5.28 2.97 -3.30
CA VAL A 84 5.64 1.54 -3.20
C VAL A 84 7.06 1.29 -3.68
N GLU A 85 7.51 1.95 -4.75
CA GLU A 85 8.88 1.85 -5.27
C GLU A 85 9.91 2.40 -4.27
N ASN A 86 9.64 3.54 -3.61
CA ASN A 86 10.49 4.11 -2.55
C ASN A 86 10.60 3.20 -1.32
N ALA A 87 9.57 2.38 -1.08
CA ALA A 87 9.60 1.35 -0.04
C ALA A 87 10.32 0.06 -0.47
N GLY A 88 10.74 -0.06 -1.74
CA GLY A 88 11.36 -1.25 -2.32
C GLY A 88 10.36 -2.31 -2.77
N PHE A 89 9.11 -1.93 -3.05
CA PHE A 89 8.03 -2.76 -3.58
C PHE A 89 7.77 -2.43 -5.05
N SER A 90 6.87 -3.18 -5.68
CA SER A 90 6.31 -2.91 -7.00
C SER A 90 4.79 -2.82 -6.93
N MET A 91 4.14 -2.32 -7.99
CA MET A 91 2.68 -2.32 -8.10
C MET A 91 2.10 -3.75 -8.00
N ASP A 92 2.80 -4.75 -8.51
CA ASP A 92 2.38 -6.16 -8.48
C ASP A 92 2.51 -6.81 -7.08
N ASP A 93 3.12 -6.13 -6.11
CA ASP A 93 3.14 -6.55 -4.70
C ASP A 93 1.89 -6.07 -3.93
N ILE A 94 1.07 -5.19 -4.53
CA ILE A 94 -0.16 -4.71 -3.92
C ILE A 94 -1.19 -5.84 -3.88
N VAL A 95 -1.74 -6.11 -2.70
CA VAL A 95 -2.73 -7.18 -2.49
C VAL A 95 -4.13 -6.64 -2.23
N GLN A 96 -4.24 -5.38 -1.81
CA GLN A 96 -5.51 -4.71 -1.56
C GLN A 96 -5.43 -3.23 -1.92
N MET A 97 -6.52 -2.69 -2.51
CA MET A 97 -6.72 -1.27 -2.72
C MET A 97 -8.13 -0.83 -2.34
N GLN A 98 -8.24 0.37 -1.80
CA GLN A 98 -9.51 1.06 -1.60
C GLN A 98 -9.47 2.37 -2.37
N ILE A 99 -10.52 2.62 -3.12
CA ILE A 99 -10.71 3.84 -3.89
C ILE A 99 -11.98 4.54 -3.37
N PHE A 100 -11.83 5.77 -2.90
CA PHE A 100 -12.94 6.67 -2.63
C PHE A 100 -13.12 7.59 -3.82
N CYS A 101 -14.37 7.77 -4.28
CA CYS A 101 -14.67 8.53 -5.47
C CYS A 101 -15.87 9.46 -5.22
N THR A 102 -15.78 10.73 -5.62
CA THR A 102 -16.84 11.72 -5.42
C THR A 102 -17.99 11.60 -6.42
N ASP A 103 -17.77 10.95 -7.56
CA ASP A 103 -18.84 10.63 -8.54
C ASP A 103 -18.62 9.21 -9.11
N LEU A 104 -19.51 8.28 -8.75
CA LEU A 104 -19.43 6.89 -9.21
C LEU A 104 -19.58 6.73 -10.74
N LYS A 105 -20.02 7.76 -11.48
CA LYS A 105 -19.99 7.75 -12.95
C LYS A 105 -18.57 7.73 -13.50
N LEU A 106 -17.58 8.10 -12.70
CA LEU A 106 -16.17 8.07 -13.07
C LEU A 106 -15.52 6.67 -12.91
N TYR A 107 -16.30 5.65 -12.54
CA TYR A 107 -15.82 4.29 -12.33
C TYR A 107 -15.06 3.73 -13.54
N ASP A 108 -15.64 3.86 -14.74
CA ASP A 108 -15.02 3.33 -15.95
C ASP A 108 -13.77 4.14 -16.36
N THR A 109 -13.79 5.47 -16.18
CA THR A 109 -12.64 6.34 -16.40
C THR A 109 -11.48 5.93 -15.51
N PHE A 110 -11.74 5.76 -14.20
CA PHE A 110 -10.70 5.27 -13.28
C PHE A 110 -10.18 3.90 -13.67
N ASN A 111 -11.07 2.95 -14.01
CA ASN A 111 -10.68 1.60 -14.39
C ASN A 111 -9.82 1.54 -15.65
N SER A 112 -10.05 2.42 -16.63
CA SER A 112 -9.24 2.49 -17.84
C SER A 112 -7.78 2.80 -17.55
N VAL A 113 -7.54 3.69 -16.58
CA VAL A 113 -6.20 4.04 -16.09
C VAL A 113 -5.65 2.97 -15.15
N TYR A 114 -6.42 2.57 -14.14
CA TYR A 114 -6.02 1.63 -13.09
C TYR A 114 -5.40 0.34 -13.64
N LYS A 115 -6.05 -0.28 -14.62
CA LYS A 115 -5.60 -1.54 -15.23
C LYS A 115 -4.23 -1.45 -15.90
N THR A 116 -3.76 -0.27 -16.28
CA THR A 116 -2.46 -0.08 -16.93
C THR A 116 -1.28 -0.15 -15.96
N TYR A 117 -1.54 -0.12 -14.66
CA TYR A 117 -0.50 -0.15 -13.62
C TYR A 117 -0.14 -1.55 -13.12
N PHE A 118 -0.85 -2.59 -13.56
CA PHE A 118 -0.64 -3.98 -13.14
C PHE A 118 -0.32 -4.87 -14.33
N HIS A 119 0.64 -5.79 -14.14
CA HIS A 119 1.10 -6.73 -15.20
C HIS A 119 0.59 -8.15 -14.97
N GLY A 120 0.07 -8.45 -13.78
CA GLY A 120 -0.46 -9.76 -13.38
C GLY A 120 -1.92 -9.71 -12.95
N ASP A 121 -2.25 -10.48 -11.91
CA ASP A 121 -3.55 -10.48 -11.29
C ASP A 121 -3.81 -9.15 -10.55
N PHE A 122 -5.05 -8.67 -10.60
CA PHE A 122 -5.42 -7.46 -9.89
C PHE A 122 -5.56 -7.71 -8.38
N PRO A 123 -5.19 -6.71 -7.53
CA PRO A 123 -5.42 -6.80 -6.10
C PRO A 123 -6.91 -6.83 -5.74
N ALA A 124 -7.25 -7.37 -4.57
CA ALA A 124 -8.58 -7.21 -3.99
C ALA A 124 -8.91 -5.71 -3.89
N ARG A 125 -10.12 -5.30 -4.30
CA ARG A 125 -10.44 -3.89 -4.40
C ARG A 125 -11.83 -3.56 -3.89
N ALA A 126 -11.97 -2.41 -3.17
CA ALA A 126 -13.23 -1.71 -2.97
C ALA A 126 -13.22 -0.38 -3.74
N PHE A 127 -14.35 -0.03 -4.37
CA PHE A 127 -14.58 1.27 -4.99
C PHE A 127 -15.82 1.88 -4.34
N VAL A 128 -15.66 2.99 -3.62
CA VAL A 128 -16.67 3.53 -2.70
C VAL A 128 -16.98 4.98 -3.05
N GLY A 129 -18.26 5.30 -3.15
CA GLY A 129 -18.70 6.68 -3.29
C GLY A 129 -18.56 7.47 -1.99
N THR A 130 -18.11 8.73 -2.09
CA THR A 130 -18.02 9.69 -0.99
C THR A 130 -18.54 11.06 -1.43
N ASP A 131 -18.92 11.91 -0.47
CA ASP A 131 -19.42 13.26 -0.79
C ASP A 131 -18.30 14.17 -1.31
N LYS A 132 -17.19 14.26 -0.56
CA LYS A 132 -16.08 15.17 -0.85
C LYS A 132 -14.72 14.56 -0.49
N LEU A 133 -13.70 15.00 -1.22
CA LEU A 133 -12.30 14.73 -0.93
C LEU A 133 -11.54 16.05 -0.79
N LEU A 134 -10.39 15.98 -0.13
CA LEU A 134 -9.49 17.13 0.02
C LEU A 134 -9.03 17.61 -1.36
N ARG A 135 -8.71 18.91 -1.46
CA ARG A 135 -8.17 19.53 -2.69
C ARG A 135 -9.08 19.40 -3.91
N ASN A 136 -10.38 19.24 -3.71
CA ASN A 136 -11.40 18.99 -4.75
C ASN A 136 -11.10 17.72 -5.57
N GLY A 137 -10.45 16.71 -4.97
CA GLY A 137 -10.15 15.44 -5.62
C GLY A 137 -11.40 14.68 -6.05
N HIS A 138 -11.30 14.00 -7.20
CA HIS A 138 -12.28 13.00 -7.62
C HIS A 138 -11.99 11.65 -6.98
N TYR A 139 -10.71 11.35 -6.71
CA TYR A 139 -10.28 10.05 -6.19
C TYR A 139 -9.33 10.21 -5.02
N GLU A 140 -9.49 9.34 -4.02
CA GLU A 140 -8.48 9.06 -3.01
C GLU A 140 -8.23 7.56 -2.97
N VAL A 141 -6.96 7.16 -3.02
CA VAL A 141 -6.55 5.76 -3.16
C VAL A 141 -5.58 5.41 -2.04
N LEU A 142 -5.84 4.29 -1.37
CA LEU A 142 -4.94 3.69 -0.38
C LEU A 142 -4.86 2.18 -0.60
N GLY A 143 -3.90 1.51 0.04
CA GLY A 143 -3.75 0.08 -0.16
C GLY A 143 -2.79 -0.61 0.79
N ILE A 144 -2.64 -1.91 0.57
CA ILE A 144 -1.69 -2.77 1.27
C ILE A 144 -0.89 -3.54 0.22
N ALA A 145 0.44 -3.54 0.36
CA ALA A 145 1.33 -4.39 -0.41
C ALA A 145 2.05 -5.39 0.49
N VAL A 146 2.32 -6.58 -0.04
CA VAL A 146 3.03 -7.64 0.68
C VAL A 146 4.14 -8.16 -0.21
N LYS A 147 5.38 -8.18 0.30
CA LYS A 147 6.51 -8.78 -0.42
C LYS A 147 6.26 -10.26 -0.67
N ARG A 148 6.46 -10.68 -1.92
CA ARG A 148 6.46 -12.10 -2.25
C ARG A 148 7.65 -12.77 -1.57
N SER A 149 7.42 -13.92 -0.92
CA SER A 149 8.51 -14.78 -0.43
C SER A 149 9.34 -15.22 -1.64
N GLN A 150 10.65 -14.98 -1.59
CA GLN A 150 11.59 -15.54 -2.55
C GLN A 150 11.75 -17.03 -2.30
#